data_7e9acef1be597841166eb0b41f4e5b63
#
_entry.id   7e9acef1be597841166eb0b41f4e5b63
#
_cell.length_a   1.000
_cell.length_b   1.000
_cell.length_c   1.000
_cell.angle_alpha   90.00
_cell.angle_beta   90.00
_cell.angle_gamma   90.00
#
_symmetry.space_group_name_H-M   'P 1'
#
loop_
_entity.id
_entity.type
_entity.pdbx_description
1 polymer ?
#
loop_
_entity_poly.entity_id
_entity_poly.type
_entity_poly.pdbx_seq_one_letter_code
_entity_poly.pdbx_strand_id
1 'polypeptide(L)'
;ITSGKLYSSLIERERRGDFNGGTVQVVPHLTNAIKQAIKDALAEGLEGVLGWKMSFDAVHAEPVFMTTPEEVDSLIWGPFNVHNLAVYLPKYKGRKIGVVVKGCDSKGVVELLAENLISRDEVKIFGMGCNGTVSLPRILAKLPEGAKIDSCVGRGNKLTVTVGGQEYELTMAQVAQDKCRLCTKPNAVLSDV
;
A
#
# COMPACT_ATOMS: atom_id res chain seq x y z
N ILE A 1 21.66 9.77 -4.94
CA ILE A 1 21.89 9.36 -3.52
C ILE A 1 20.93 10.10 -2.54
N THR A 2 20.07 11.02 -3.00
CA THR A 2 19.31 11.93 -2.13
C THR A 2 17.83 11.57 -1.92
N SER A 3 17.21 10.73 -2.74
CA SER A 3 15.77 10.43 -2.62
C SER A 3 15.43 9.46 -1.45
N GLY A 4 16.25 8.46 -1.19
CA GLY A 4 15.99 7.48 -0.14
C GLY A 4 16.03 8.04 1.29
N LYS A 5 16.84 9.06 1.55
CA LYS A 5 16.91 9.73 2.87
C LYS A 5 15.73 10.64 3.13
N LEU A 6 15.16 11.26 2.09
CA LEU A 6 13.95 12.10 2.22
C LEU A 6 12.72 11.24 2.56
N TYR A 7 12.59 10.07 1.94
CA TYR A 7 11.51 9.12 2.22
C TYR A 7 11.54 8.60 3.65
N SER A 8 12.72 8.20 4.14
CA SER A 8 12.88 7.73 5.53
C SER A 8 12.48 8.80 6.55
N SER A 9 12.86 10.07 6.30
CA SER A 9 12.58 11.18 7.23
C SER A 9 11.10 11.56 7.27
N LEU A 10 10.38 11.45 6.16
CA LEU A 10 8.94 11.71 6.10
C LEU A 10 8.15 10.63 6.85
N ILE A 11 8.51 9.36 6.68
CA ILE A 11 7.87 8.23 7.38
C ILE A 11 8.18 8.27 8.89
N GLU A 12 9.38 8.69 9.30
CA GLU A 12 9.72 8.84 10.72
C GLU A 12 8.97 10.02 11.37
N ARG A 13 8.67 11.10 10.63
CA ARG A 13 7.83 12.20 11.10
C ARG A 13 6.36 11.78 11.27
N GLU A 14 5.82 11.01 10.35
CA GLU A 14 4.47 10.42 10.47
C GLU A 14 4.34 9.51 11.70
N ARG A 15 5.38 8.72 12.01
CA ARG A 15 5.42 7.83 13.19
C ARG A 15 5.38 8.57 14.52
N ARG A 16 5.97 9.78 14.59
CA ARG A 16 6.04 10.57 15.83
C ARG A 16 4.79 11.40 16.10
N GLY A 17 3.81 11.39 15.21
CA GLY A 17 2.61 12.21 15.36
C GLY A 17 2.87 13.72 15.20
N ASP A 18 4.04 14.09 14.67
CA ASP A 18 4.48 15.47 14.49
C ASP A 18 3.77 16.19 13.33
N PHE A 19 2.75 15.56 12.73
CA PHE A 19 1.88 16.18 11.74
C PHE A 19 0.71 16.89 12.44
N ASN A 20 0.89 18.16 12.71
CA ASN A 20 -0.19 19.07 13.07
C ASN A 20 -1.26 19.09 11.97
N GLY A 21 -2.41 18.46 12.21
CA GLY A 21 -3.70 18.81 11.63
C GLY A 21 -3.94 18.51 10.14
N GLY A 22 -3.04 17.81 9.46
CA GLY A 22 -3.22 17.43 8.05
C GLY A 22 -4.07 16.17 7.92
N THR A 23 -5.13 16.26 7.13
CA THR A 23 -5.94 15.13 6.64
C THR A 23 -5.02 14.13 5.96
N VAL A 24 -4.77 12.98 6.57
CA VAL A 24 -4.19 11.84 5.85
C VAL A 24 -5.30 11.20 5.01
N GLN A 25 -5.76 11.89 4.01
CA GLN A 25 -5.92 11.24 2.73
C GLN A 25 -4.63 10.46 2.53
N VAL A 26 -4.69 9.21 2.09
CA VAL A 26 -3.55 8.50 1.48
C VAL A 26 -2.54 9.55 1.05
N VAL A 27 -1.38 9.69 1.72
CA VAL A 27 -0.58 10.94 1.65
C VAL A 27 -0.49 11.34 0.18
N PRO A 28 -1.23 12.36 -0.33
CA PRO A 28 -1.39 12.56 -1.77
C PRO A 28 -0.04 12.79 -2.44
N HIS A 29 0.88 13.43 -1.72
CA HIS A 29 2.25 13.66 -2.19
C HIS A 29 3.06 12.37 -2.32
N LEU A 30 2.95 11.43 -1.38
CA LEU A 30 3.69 10.17 -1.45
C LEU A 30 3.15 9.28 -2.57
N THR A 31 1.83 9.21 -2.69
CA THR A 31 1.17 8.47 -3.78
C THR A 31 1.48 9.09 -5.14
N ASN A 32 1.52 10.42 -5.25
CA ASN A 32 1.87 11.09 -6.50
C ASN A 32 3.33 10.88 -6.87
N ALA A 33 4.25 10.94 -5.90
CA ALA A 33 5.67 10.69 -6.16
C ALA A 33 5.92 9.26 -6.65
N ILE A 34 5.27 8.26 -6.03
CA ILE A 34 5.41 6.87 -6.48
C ILE A 34 4.74 6.65 -7.84
N LYS A 35 3.58 7.27 -8.12
CA LYS A 35 2.95 7.22 -9.44
C LYS A 35 3.87 7.77 -10.52
N GLN A 36 4.53 8.90 -10.25
CA GLN A 36 5.48 9.48 -11.20
C GLN A 36 6.66 8.54 -11.43
N ALA A 37 7.28 8.02 -10.37
CA ALA A 37 8.38 7.07 -10.48
C ALA A 37 8.00 5.79 -11.25
N ILE A 38 6.76 5.33 -11.11
CA ILE A 38 6.24 4.19 -11.89
C ILE A 38 6.07 4.58 -13.36
N LYS A 39 5.49 5.75 -13.65
CA LYS A 39 5.34 6.24 -15.04
C LYS A 39 6.69 6.38 -15.74
N ASP A 40 7.69 6.92 -15.03
CA ASP A 40 9.06 7.05 -15.54
C ASP A 40 9.67 5.67 -15.83
N ALA A 41 9.47 4.70 -14.93
CA ALA A 41 9.97 3.35 -15.11
C ALA A 41 9.30 2.59 -16.28
N LEU A 42 8.01 2.82 -16.52
CA LEU A 42 7.30 2.30 -17.70
C LEU A 42 7.88 2.91 -18.98
N ALA A 43 8.18 4.22 -18.99
CA ALA A 43 8.82 4.88 -20.12
C ALA A 43 10.27 4.38 -20.36
N GLU A 44 10.98 3.93 -19.32
CA GLU A 44 12.30 3.31 -19.37
C GLU A 44 12.27 1.83 -19.82
N GLY A 45 11.09 1.24 -20.04
CA GLY A 45 10.93 -0.09 -20.60
C GLY A 45 10.53 -1.19 -19.63
N LEU A 46 9.97 -0.86 -18.45
CA LEU A 46 9.22 -1.86 -17.67
C LEU A 46 7.96 -2.26 -18.43
N GLU A 47 7.67 -3.56 -18.44
CA GLU A 47 6.50 -4.12 -19.12
C GLU A 47 5.20 -3.90 -18.35
N GLY A 48 5.28 -3.56 -17.07
CA GLY A 48 4.16 -3.25 -16.21
C GLY A 48 4.54 -3.27 -14.74
N VAL A 49 3.63 -2.81 -13.88
CA VAL A 49 3.82 -2.73 -12.44
C VAL A 49 2.64 -3.33 -11.70
N LEU A 50 2.91 -4.22 -10.75
CA LEU A 50 1.93 -4.73 -9.79
C LEU A 50 1.67 -3.69 -8.71
N GLY A 51 0.41 -3.33 -8.50
CA GLY A 51 -0.05 -2.38 -7.50
C GLY A 51 -1.45 -2.73 -7.01
N TRP A 52 -2.14 -1.76 -6.44
CA TRP A 52 -3.54 -1.89 -6.00
C TRP A 52 -4.40 -0.81 -6.61
N LYS A 53 -5.64 -1.15 -6.95
CA LYS A 53 -6.72 -0.21 -7.27
C LYS A 53 -7.91 -0.46 -6.36
N MET A 54 -8.84 0.51 -6.27
CA MET A 54 -10.14 0.25 -5.65
C MET A 54 -10.92 -0.75 -6.50
N SER A 55 -11.60 -1.68 -5.81
CA SER A 55 -12.51 -2.62 -6.43
C SER A 55 -13.91 -2.00 -6.55
N PHE A 56 -14.96 -2.78 -6.34
CA PHE A 56 -16.36 -2.39 -6.53
C PHE A 56 -16.94 -1.52 -5.41
N ASP A 57 -16.22 -1.34 -4.31
CA ASP A 57 -16.67 -0.56 -3.14
C ASP A 57 -15.53 0.23 -2.47
N ALA A 58 -15.86 0.95 -1.39
CA ALA A 58 -14.94 1.84 -0.69
C ALA A 58 -13.96 1.12 0.26
N VAL A 59 -14.05 -0.20 0.43
CA VAL A 59 -13.29 -0.96 1.44
C VAL A 59 -12.54 -2.17 0.89
N HIS A 60 -12.64 -2.44 -0.40
CA HIS A 60 -11.89 -3.50 -1.07
C HIS A 60 -10.91 -2.92 -2.07
N ALA A 61 -9.63 -3.14 -1.80
CA ALA A 61 -8.55 -2.92 -2.76
C ALA A 61 -8.15 -4.26 -3.39
N GLU A 62 -7.98 -4.27 -4.71
CA GLU A 62 -7.58 -5.45 -5.45
C GLU A 62 -6.21 -5.27 -6.12
N PRO A 63 -5.42 -6.34 -6.26
CA PRO A 63 -4.20 -6.33 -7.05
C PRO A 63 -4.50 -6.02 -8.52
N VAL A 64 -3.68 -5.17 -9.12
CA VAL A 64 -3.75 -4.83 -10.54
C VAL A 64 -2.36 -4.82 -11.16
N PHE A 65 -2.26 -5.27 -12.42
CA PHE A 65 -1.05 -5.14 -13.23
C PHE A 65 -1.26 -3.97 -14.20
N MET A 66 -0.54 -2.90 -13.98
CA MET A 66 -0.63 -1.63 -14.74
C MET A 66 0.46 -1.61 -15.79
N THR A 67 0.10 -1.34 -17.04
CA THR A 67 0.99 -1.33 -18.21
C THR A 67 1.10 0.03 -18.87
N THR A 68 0.17 0.94 -18.56
CA THR A 68 0.14 2.29 -19.15
C THR A 68 0.16 3.37 -18.07
N PRO A 69 0.64 4.59 -18.39
CA PRO A 69 0.61 5.73 -17.47
C PRO A 69 -0.78 6.07 -16.93
N GLU A 70 -1.83 5.87 -17.74
CA GLU A 70 -3.21 6.13 -17.36
C GLU A 70 -3.70 5.13 -16.32
N GLU A 71 -3.32 3.86 -16.45
CA GLU A 71 -3.63 2.82 -15.47
C GLU A 71 -2.96 3.10 -14.12
N VAL A 72 -1.74 3.70 -14.13
CA VAL A 72 -1.03 4.10 -12.91
C VAL A 72 -1.79 5.16 -12.11
N ASP A 73 -2.61 5.99 -12.76
CA ASP A 73 -3.44 6.97 -12.05
C ASP A 73 -4.50 6.32 -11.14
N SER A 74 -4.87 5.06 -11.42
CA SER A 74 -5.76 4.27 -10.57
C SER A 74 -5.08 3.70 -9.32
N LEU A 75 -3.74 3.77 -9.23
CA LEU A 75 -3.00 3.25 -8.08
C LEU A 75 -3.45 3.92 -6.79
N ILE A 76 -3.77 3.09 -5.80
CA ILE A 76 -4.09 3.51 -4.45
C ILE A 76 -3.06 2.96 -3.45
N TRP A 77 -2.93 3.68 -2.33
CA TRP A 77 -2.19 3.22 -1.17
C TRP A 77 -2.97 3.53 0.10
N GLY A 78 -3.26 2.49 0.90
CA GLY A 78 -4.09 2.70 2.08
C GLY A 78 -4.29 1.43 2.93
N PRO A 79 -5.13 1.52 3.97
CA PRO A 79 -5.33 0.45 4.94
C PRO A 79 -6.03 -0.79 4.36
N PHE A 80 -6.60 -0.70 3.16
CA PHE A 80 -7.27 -1.81 2.47
C PHE A 80 -6.36 -2.63 1.56
N ASN A 81 -5.07 -2.26 1.42
CA ASN A 81 -4.10 -3.00 0.62
C ASN A 81 -3.63 -4.28 1.35
N VAL A 82 -4.56 -5.20 1.59
CA VAL A 82 -4.38 -6.37 2.46
C VAL A 82 -3.59 -7.51 1.83
N HIS A 83 -3.62 -7.61 0.49
CA HIS A 83 -2.93 -8.66 -0.26
C HIS A 83 -1.40 -8.50 -0.18
N ASN A 84 -0.66 -9.59 -0.34
CA ASN A 84 0.78 -9.57 -0.55
C ASN A 84 1.06 -9.69 -2.04
N LEU A 85 1.57 -8.62 -2.67
CA LEU A 85 1.80 -8.61 -4.12
C LEU A 85 2.97 -9.51 -4.55
N ALA A 86 3.88 -9.85 -3.65
CA ALA A 86 4.99 -10.75 -3.98
C ALA A 86 4.51 -12.10 -4.52
N VAL A 87 3.35 -12.61 -4.06
CA VAL A 87 2.81 -13.90 -4.51
C VAL A 87 2.49 -13.97 -5.99
N TYR A 88 2.37 -12.83 -6.66
CA TYR A 88 2.08 -12.77 -8.10
C TYR A 88 3.35 -12.75 -8.96
N LEU A 89 4.51 -12.39 -8.39
CA LEU A 89 5.76 -12.21 -9.14
C LEU A 89 6.20 -13.44 -9.94
N PRO A 90 6.09 -14.69 -9.42
CA PRO A 90 6.50 -15.87 -10.18
C PRO A 90 5.79 -16.06 -11.54
N LYS A 91 4.56 -15.48 -11.68
CA LYS A 91 3.81 -15.50 -12.95
C LYS A 91 4.47 -14.66 -14.06
N TYR A 92 5.35 -13.76 -13.67
CA TYR A 92 6.02 -12.81 -14.57
C TYR A 92 7.50 -13.09 -14.72
N LYS A 93 7.99 -14.27 -14.30
CA LYS A 93 9.39 -14.66 -14.46
C LYS A 93 9.84 -14.53 -15.91
N GLY A 94 11.02 -13.98 -16.16
CA GLY A 94 11.54 -13.67 -17.49
C GLY A 94 11.08 -12.33 -18.07
N ARG A 95 10.31 -11.54 -17.32
CA ARG A 95 9.81 -10.24 -17.74
C ARG A 95 10.32 -9.13 -16.81
N LYS A 96 10.63 -7.97 -17.36
CA LYS A 96 11.02 -6.79 -16.56
C LYS A 96 9.78 -6.08 -16.04
N ILE A 97 9.46 -6.30 -14.78
CA ILE A 97 8.27 -5.72 -14.15
C ILE A 97 8.60 -4.97 -12.86
N GLY A 98 7.67 -4.11 -12.45
CA GLY A 98 7.70 -3.44 -11.16
C GLY A 98 6.72 -4.07 -10.17
N VAL A 99 6.95 -3.83 -8.87
CA VAL A 99 6.01 -4.19 -7.80
C VAL A 99 6.04 -3.12 -6.70
N VAL A 100 4.85 -2.68 -6.29
CA VAL A 100 4.70 -1.78 -5.14
C VAL A 100 4.57 -2.63 -3.88
N VAL A 101 5.44 -2.40 -2.88
CA VAL A 101 5.56 -3.29 -1.73
C VAL A 101 5.46 -2.57 -0.38
N LYS A 102 4.80 -3.21 0.57
CA LYS A 102 4.88 -2.95 2.02
C LYS A 102 6.10 -3.66 2.61
N GLY A 103 6.42 -3.37 3.86
CA GLY A 103 7.48 -4.08 4.58
C GLY A 103 7.34 -5.60 4.58
N CYS A 104 6.12 -6.12 4.77
CA CYS A 104 5.86 -7.57 4.71
C CYS A 104 5.94 -8.14 3.29
N ASP A 105 5.52 -7.38 2.26
CA ASP A 105 5.60 -7.80 0.87
C ASP A 105 7.05 -7.89 0.41
N SER A 106 7.88 -6.90 0.79
CA SER A 106 9.30 -6.90 0.44
C SER A 106 10.07 -8.09 1.03
N LYS A 107 9.67 -8.60 2.21
CA LYS A 107 10.22 -9.85 2.73
C LYS A 107 9.85 -11.05 1.86
N GLY A 108 8.60 -11.09 1.36
CA GLY A 108 8.18 -12.10 0.40
C GLY A 108 9.00 -12.04 -0.90
N VAL A 109 9.32 -10.82 -1.39
CA VAL A 109 10.21 -10.65 -2.55
C VAL A 109 11.61 -11.22 -2.26
N VAL A 110 12.19 -10.93 -1.09
CA VAL A 110 13.50 -11.48 -0.69
C VAL A 110 13.49 -13.00 -0.67
N GLU A 111 12.42 -13.61 -0.15
CA GLU A 111 12.26 -15.07 -0.12
C GLU A 111 12.19 -15.66 -1.53
N LEU A 112 11.37 -15.07 -2.42
CA LEU A 112 11.28 -15.51 -3.81
C LEU A 112 12.62 -15.40 -4.57
N LEU A 113 13.43 -14.38 -4.26
CA LEU A 113 14.79 -14.25 -4.79
C LEU A 113 15.71 -15.34 -4.26
N ALA A 114 15.67 -15.64 -2.96
CA ALA A 114 16.48 -16.68 -2.32
C ALA A 114 16.15 -18.08 -2.88
N GLU A 115 14.88 -18.33 -3.17
CA GLU A 115 14.40 -19.58 -3.79
C GLU A 115 14.58 -19.64 -5.31
N ASN A 116 15.14 -18.60 -5.96
CA ASN A 116 15.31 -18.50 -7.42
C ASN A 116 13.98 -18.59 -8.20
N LEU A 117 12.86 -18.23 -7.59
CA LEU A 117 11.55 -18.19 -8.24
C LEU A 117 11.39 -16.94 -9.12
N ILE A 118 12.15 -15.89 -8.83
CA ILE A 118 12.29 -14.66 -9.62
C ILE A 118 13.76 -14.25 -9.69
N SER A 119 14.14 -13.42 -10.66
CA SER A 119 15.47 -12.85 -10.80
C SER A 119 15.51 -11.39 -10.37
N ARG A 120 16.59 -10.95 -9.72
CA ARG A 120 16.70 -9.59 -9.18
C ARG A 120 16.70 -8.51 -10.25
N ASP A 121 17.29 -8.77 -11.39
CA ASP A 121 17.37 -7.89 -12.56
C ASP A 121 16.05 -7.77 -13.34
N GLU A 122 15.07 -8.65 -13.06
CA GLU A 122 13.75 -8.65 -13.67
C GLU A 122 12.74 -7.82 -12.85
N VAL A 123 13.03 -7.50 -11.58
CA VAL A 123 12.04 -6.90 -10.67
C VAL A 123 12.52 -5.54 -10.12
N LYS A 124 11.82 -4.46 -10.50
CA LYS A 124 11.98 -3.13 -9.90
C LYS A 124 11.02 -2.97 -8.72
N ILE A 125 11.53 -2.66 -7.54
CA ILE A 125 10.81 -2.68 -6.27
C ILE A 125 10.53 -1.25 -5.81
N PHE A 126 9.24 -0.88 -5.76
CA PHE A 126 8.75 0.41 -5.27
C PHE A 126 8.31 0.25 -3.81
N GLY A 127 9.15 0.69 -2.87
CA GLY A 127 8.93 0.53 -1.44
C GLY A 127 8.04 1.63 -0.87
N MET A 128 6.96 1.24 -0.19
CA MET A 128 6.05 2.15 0.47
C MET A 128 5.99 1.89 1.98
N GLY A 129 6.00 2.96 2.79
CA GLY A 129 5.73 2.88 4.22
C GLY A 129 4.29 2.41 4.50
N CYS A 130 4.11 1.58 5.53
CA CYS A 130 2.82 0.97 5.85
C CYS A 130 2.47 1.16 7.32
N ASN A 131 1.31 1.78 7.60
CA ASN A 131 0.76 1.96 8.94
C ASN A 131 -0.13 0.79 9.40
N GLY A 132 -0.12 -0.30 8.66
CA GLY A 132 -0.96 -1.47 8.89
C GLY A 132 -2.14 -1.54 7.93
N THR A 133 -2.73 -2.74 7.87
CA THR A 133 -3.95 -3.00 7.10
C THR A 133 -5.08 -3.38 8.04
N VAL A 134 -6.31 -3.07 7.63
CA VAL A 134 -7.51 -3.27 8.45
C VAL A 134 -8.18 -4.62 8.18
N SER A 135 -8.95 -5.07 9.15
CA SER A 135 -9.84 -6.24 9.06
C SER A 135 -11.27 -5.75 8.89
N LEU A 136 -11.86 -5.98 7.73
CA LEU A 136 -13.26 -5.61 7.47
C LEU A 136 -14.24 -6.20 8.50
N PRO A 137 -14.14 -7.47 8.90
CA PRO A 137 -15.00 -8.01 9.98
C PRO A 137 -14.89 -7.21 11.29
N ARG A 138 -13.70 -6.71 11.64
CA ARG A 138 -13.53 -5.88 12.86
C ARG A 138 -14.14 -4.50 12.71
N ILE A 139 -14.10 -3.92 11.51
CA ILE A 139 -14.79 -2.66 11.21
C ILE A 139 -16.30 -2.88 11.36
N LEU A 140 -16.85 -3.88 10.67
CA LEU A 140 -18.29 -4.17 10.69
C LEU A 140 -18.82 -4.46 12.10
N ALA A 141 -18.02 -5.14 12.95
CA ALA A 141 -18.38 -5.39 14.35
C ALA A 141 -18.48 -4.11 15.22
N LYS A 142 -18.05 -2.95 14.72
CA LYS A 142 -18.14 -1.63 15.37
C LYS A 142 -19.22 -0.74 14.78
N LEU A 143 -19.89 -1.20 13.75
CA LEU A 143 -20.96 -0.49 13.05
C LEU A 143 -22.33 -1.14 13.36
N PRO A 144 -23.43 -0.45 13.08
CA PRO A 144 -24.76 -1.06 13.15
C PRO A 144 -24.87 -2.33 12.31
N GLU A 145 -25.72 -3.26 12.74
CA GLU A 145 -25.96 -4.51 12.00
C GLU A 145 -26.48 -4.21 10.59
N GLY A 146 -25.90 -4.89 9.59
CA GLY A 146 -26.26 -4.68 8.18
C GLY A 146 -25.73 -3.38 7.57
N ALA A 147 -24.83 -2.66 8.25
CA ALA A 147 -24.26 -1.40 7.75
C ALA A 147 -23.59 -1.58 6.37
N LYS A 148 -23.95 -0.72 5.43
CA LYS A 148 -23.23 -0.56 4.16
C LYS A 148 -22.30 0.63 4.29
N ILE A 149 -21.01 0.40 4.04
CA ILE A 149 -19.99 1.44 4.14
C ILE A 149 -19.99 2.26 2.86
N ASP A 150 -20.31 3.56 2.98
CA ASP A 150 -20.29 4.49 1.85
C ASP A 150 -18.89 4.98 1.54
N SER A 151 -18.10 5.26 2.59
CA SER A 151 -16.70 5.67 2.45
C SER A 151 -15.89 5.27 3.68
N CYS A 152 -14.58 5.17 3.49
CA CYS A 152 -13.67 4.87 4.56
C CYS A 152 -12.34 5.59 4.35
N VAL A 153 -11.96 6.45 5.30
CA VAL A 153 -10.76 7.29 5.19
C VAL A 153 -9.85 7.05 6.39
N GLY A 154 -8.64 6.57 6.11
CA GLY A 154 -7.60 6.41 7.14
C GLY A 154 -6.79 7.69 7.33
N ARG A 155 -6.57 8.13 8.58
CA ARG A 155 -5.74 9.28 8.95
C ARG A 155 -4.87 8.93 10.14
N GLY A 156 -3.57 8.68 9.90
CA GLY A 156 -2.67 8.28 10.96
C GLY A 156 -3.16 7.02 11.68
N ASN A 157 -3.48 7.13 12.97
CA ASN A 157 -4.02 6.03 13.77
C ASN A 157 -5.56 5.97 13.79
N LYS A 158 -6.25 6.85 13.06
CA LYS A 158 -7.71 6.93 12.99
C LYS A 158 -8.23 6.43 11.64
N LEU A 159 -9.41 5.84 11.68
CA LEU A 159 -10.19 5.43 10.54
C LEU A 159 -11.59 6.04 10.67
N THR A 160 -11.99 6.89 9.74
CA THR A 160 -13.35 7.43 9.67
C THR A 160 -14.13 6.59 8.67
N VAL A 161 -15.22 6.00 9.12
CA VAL A 161 -16.12 5.17 8.31
C VAL A 161 -17.46 5.88 8.21
N THR A 162 -17.95 6.10 7.00
CA THR A 162 -19.27 6.71 6.76
C THR A 162 -20.29 5.63 6.41
N VAL A 163 -21.42 5.65 7.08
CA VAL A 163 -22.57 4.74 6.85
C VAL A 163 -23.85 5.57 6.84
N GLY A 164 -24.55 5.60 5.72
CA GLY A 164 -25.80 6.37 5.59
C GLY A 164 -25.65 7.85 5.91
N GLY A 165 -24.47 8.44 5.62
CA GLY A 165 -24.15 9.82 5.93
C GLY A 165 -23.69 10.08 7.37
N GLN A 166 -23.69 9.07 8.26
CA GLN A 166 -23.18 9.16 9.63
C GLN A 166 -21.70 8.71 9.69
N GLU A 167 -20.86 9.46 10.36
CA GLU A 167 -19.44 9.14 10.56
C GLU A 167 -19.20 8.38 11.86
N TYR A 168 -18.38 7.33 11.77
CA TYR A 168 -17.89 6.52 12.89
C TYR A 168 -16.37 6.61 12.95
N GLU A 169 -15.83 7.12 14.05
CA GLU A 169 -14.38 7.13 14.28
C GLU A 169 -13.91 5.83 14.95
N LEU A 170 -13.00 5.12 14.28
CA LEU A 170 -12.34 3.93 14.78
C LEU A 170 -10.83 4.16 14.86
N THR A 171 -10.13 3.39 15.70
CA THR A 171 -8.67 3.44 15.75
C THR A 171 -8.06 2.22 15.05
N MET A 172 -6.86 2.37 14.50
CA MET A 172 -6.11 1.24 13.93
C MET A 172 -5.93 0.10 14.94
N ALA A 173 -5.74 0.41 16.22
CA ALA A 173 -5.66 -0.61 17.28
C ALA A 173 -6.91 -1.49 17.38
N GLN A 174 -8.10 -0.93 17.10
CA GLN A 174 -9.37 -1.68 17.14
C GLN A 174 -9.58 -2.55 15.91
N VAL A 175 -9.14 -2.09 14.73
CA VAL A 175 -9.53 -2.68 13.44
C VAL A 175 -8.37 -3.29 12.64
N ALA A 176 -7.12 -3.08 13.03
CA ALA A 176 -5.97 -3.65 12.34
C ALA A 176 -5.99 -5.19 12.33
N GLN A 177 -5.46 -5.78 11.27
CA GLN A 177 -5.20 -7.21 11.22
C GLN A 177 -4.17 -7.62 12.26
N ASP A 178 -4.24 -8.85 12.78
CA ASP A 178 -3.34 -9.34 13.85
C ASP A 178 -1.87 -9.26 13.44
N LYS A 179 -1.55 -9.64 12.20
CA LYS A 179 -0.20 -9.51 11.65
C LYS A 179 0.35 -8.07 11.70
N CYS A 180 -0.53 -7.07 11.55
CA CYS A 180 -0.14 -5.65 11.57
C CYS A 180 0.06 -5.14 12.99
N ARG A 181 -0.69 -5.65 13.97
CA ARG A 181 -0.53 -5.29 15.39
C ARG A 181 0.82 -5.72 15.97
N LEU A 182 1.39 -6.80 15.42
CA LEU A 182 2.70 -7.34 15.80
C LEU A 182 3.83 -6.90 14.85
N CYS A 183 3.52 -6.05 13.86
CA CYS A 183 4.49 -5.66 12.84
C CYS A 183 5.55 -4.71 13.39
N THR A 184 6.82 -5.10 13.27
CA THR A 184 7.99 -4.29 13.62
C THR A 184 8.72 -3.71 12.41
N LYS A 185 8.27 -4.00 11.19
CA LYS A 185 8.94 -3.64 9.92
C LYS A 185 7.93 -3.02 8.95
N PRO A 186 7.52 -1.75 9.19
CA PRO A 186 6.53 -1.08 8.33
C PRO A 186 7.10 -0.69 6.98
N ASN A 187 8.41 -0.50 6.88
CA ASN A 187 9.10 -0.10 5.64
C ASN A 187 9.62 -1.33 4.89
N ALA A 188 9.75 -1.21 3.57
CA ALA A 188 10.36 -2.21 2.74
C ALA A 188 11.80 -2.49 3.22
N VAL A 189 12.18 -3.77 3.29
CA VAL A 189 13.55 -4.20 3.64
C VAL A 189 14.45 -4.23 2.42
N LEU A 190 13.84 -4.24 1.24
CA LEU A 190 14.48 -4.14 -0.07
C LEU A 190 13.61 -3.25 -0.95
N SER A 191 14.18 -2.19 -1.55
CA SER A 191 13.52 -1.33 -2.54
C SER A 191 14.56 -0.65 -3.44
N ASP A 192 14.11 -0.27 -4.64
CA ASP A 192 14.88 0.53 -5.62
C ASP A 192 14.45 2.00 -5.58
N VAL A 193 13.19 2.24 -5.20
CA VAL A 193 12.57 3.55 -5.06
C VAL A 193 11.86 3.63 -3.72
#